data_845e3d31e29d8af33dd7f013eecbeb6d
#
_entry.id   845e3d31e29d8af33dd7f013eecbeb6d
#
_cell.length_a   1.000
_cell.length_b   1.000
_cell.length_c   1.000
_cell.angle_alpha   90.00
_cell.angle_beta   90.00
_cell.angle_gamma   90.00
#
_symmetry.space_group_name_H-M   'P 1'
#
loop_
_entity.id
_entity.type
_entity.pdbx_description
1 polymer ?
#
loop_
_entity_poly.entity_id
_entity_poly.type
_entity_poly.pdbx_seq_one_letter_code
_entity_poly.pdbx_strand_id
1 'polypeptide(L)'
;MGRYYRLSKRVTEEQAAEILRELKERDDIKRAIITDERDTMIVETIDGEYFNVMYAAVNICSRIAGCELSFMHFDKEGLAS
;
A
#
# COMPACT_ATOMS: atom_id res chain seq x y z
N MET A 1 -0.92 7.31 11.33
CA MET A 1 -0.27 8.00 10.23
C MET A 1 0.09 7.01 9.15
N GLY A 2 -0.26 7.31 7.93
CA GLY A 2 -0.05 6.40 6.83
C GLY A 2 1.21 6.67 6.07
N ARG A 3 1.54 5.77 5.16
CA ARG A 3 2.69 5.93 4.29
C ARG A 3 2.23 5.78 2.85
N TYR A 4 2.83 6.58 1.98
CA TYR A 4 2.54 6.55 0.56
C TYR A 4 3.66 5.82 -0.15
N TYR A 5 3.30 4.91 -1.04
CA TYR A 5 4.25 4.15 -1.82
C TYR A 5 3.89 4.24 -3.29
N ARG A 6 4.90 4.38 -4.13
CA ARG A 6 4.67 4.40 -5.57
C ARG A 6 4.79 2.98 -6.10
N LEU A 7 3.86 2.61 -6.95
CA LEU A 7 3.93 1.32 -7.63
C LEU A 7 4.79 1.48 -8.87
N SER A 8 5.59 0.48 -9.19
CA SER A 8 6.49 0.57 -10.33
C SER A 8 5.76 0.59 -11.65
N LYS A 9 4.47 0.26 -11.64
CA LYS A 9 3.66 0.32 -12.83
C LYS A 9 2.21 0.46 -12.41
N ARG A 10 1.38 0.88 -13.35
CA ARG A 10 -0.05 0.97 -13.08
C ARG A 10 -0.63 -0.42 -13.06
N VAL A 11 -1.31 -0.79 -11.99
CA VAL A 11 -1.95 -2.10 -11.90
C VAL A 11 -3.36 -2.00 -12.47
N THR A 12 -3.93 -3.13 -12.84
CA THR A 12 -5.31 -3.14 -13.31
C THR A 12 -6.26 -3.02 -12.14
N GLU A 13 -7.53 -2.76 -12.42
CA GLU A 13 -8.52 -2.69 -11.36
C GLU A 13 -8.63 -4.01 -10.63
N GLU A 14 -8.55 -5.11 -11.35
CA GLU A 14 -8.64 -6.43 -10.73
C GLU A 14 -7.43 -6.69 -9.84
N GLN A 15 -6.25 -6.32 -10.31
CA GLN A 15 -5.05 -6.49 -9.51
C GLN A 15 -5.10 -5.62 -8.27
N ALA A 16 -5.58 -4.38 -8.40
CA ALA A 16 -5.69 -3.49 -7.25
C ALA A 16 -6.65 -4.07 -6.22
N ALA A 17 -7.78 -4.58 -6.65
CA ALA A 17 -8.76 -5.16 -5.73
C ALA A 17 -8.17 -6.37 -5.02
N GLU A 18 -7.44 -7.20 -5.74
CA GLU A 18 -6.83 -8.38 -5.15
C GLU A 18 -5.77 -8.01 -4.13
N ILE A 19 -4.94 -7.05 -4.46
CA ILE A 19 -3.90 -6.59 -3.55
C ILE A 19 -4.52 -6.03 -2.27
N LEU A 20 -5.53 -5.19 -2.41
CA LEU A 20 -6.17 -4.60 -1.25
C LEU A 20 -6.88 -5.64 -0.42
N ARG A 21 -7.50 -6.63 -1.05
CA ARG A 21 -8.18 -7.66 -0.31
C ARG A 21 -7.20 -8.44 0.57
N GLU A 22 -6.05 -8.81 0.01
CA GLU A 22 -5.07 -9.56 0.79
C GLU A 22 -4.47 -8.71 1.89
N LEU A 23 -4.22 -7.44 1.63
CA LEU A 23 -3.69 -6.57 2.67
C LEU A 23 -4.68 -6.41 3.80
N LYS A 24 -5.96 -6.26 3.48
CA LYS A 24 -6.95 -6.03 4.52
C LYS A 24 -7.28 -7.27 5.33
N GLU A 25 -6.81 -8.43 4.90
CA GLU A 25 -6.97 -9.64 5.69
C GLU A 25 -6.00 -9.68 6.85
N ARG A 26 -4.99 -8.81 6.85
CA ARG A 26 -4.04 -8.78 7.95
C ARG A 26 -4.63 -8.04 9.15
N ASP A 27 -4.28 -8.51 10.34
CA ASP A 27 -4.79 -7.90 11.56
C ASP A 27 -4.14 -6.58 11.87
N ASP A 28 -2.99 -6.30 11.31
CA ASP A 28 -2.22 -5.12 11.66
C ASP A 28 -2.42 -3.96 10.70
N ILE A 29 -3.29 -4.08 9.73
CA ILE A 29 -3.55 -2.98 8.80
C ILE A 29 -4.84 -2.27 9.18
N LYS A 30 -4.71 -0.96 9.38
CA LYS A 30 -5.86 -0.13 9.68
C LYS A 30 -6.53 0.34 8.39
N ARG A 31 -5.74 0.66 7.38
CA ARG A 31 -6.29 1.17 6.14
C ARG A 31 -5.31 0.88 4.99
N ALA A 32 -5.84 0.50 3.86
CA ALA A 32 -5.04 0.30 2.66
C ALA A 32 -5.87 0.77 1.46
N ILE A 33 -5.28 1.62 0.63
CA ILE A 33 -5.97 2.22 -0.50
C ILE A 33 -4.99 2.25 -1.67
N ILE A 34 -5.49 2.01 -2.87
CA ILE A 34 -4.75 2.27 -4.10
C ILE A 34 -5.50 3.39 -4.81
N THR A 35 -4.79 4.41 -5.22
CA THR A 35 -5.43 5.61 -5.80
C THR A 35 -6.09 5.30 -7.13
N ASP A 36 -6.88 6.25 -7.60
CA ASP A 36 -7.63 6.06 -8.84
C ASP A 36 -6.73 5.84 -10.03
N GLU A 37 -5.52 6.41 -10.01
CA GLU A 37 -4.57 6.20 -11.09
C GLU A 37 -3.88 4.87 -11.00
N ARG A 38 -4.06 4.18 -9.89
CA ARG A 38 -3.54 2.83 -9.65
C ARG A 38 -2.02 2.74 -9.74
N ASP A 39 -1.35 3.83 -9.39
CA ASP A 39 0.11 3.85 -9.34
C ASP A 39 0.64 4.27 -7.98
N THR A 40 -0.23 4.43 -7.00
CA THR A 40 0.18 4.83 -5.65
C THR A 40 -0.66 4.07 -4.64
N MET A 41 -0.01 3.59 -3.59
CA MET A 41 -0.69 2.87 -2.53
C MET A 41 -0.47 3.60 -1.22
N ILE A 42 -1.52 3.70 -0.42
CA ILE A 42 -1.46 4.31 0.90
C ILE A 42 -1.76 3.23 1.92
N VAL A 43 -0.88 3.07 2.89
CA VAL A 43 -1.02 2.03 3.91
C VAL A 43 -0.91 2.67 5.28
N GLU A 44 -1.83 2.29 6.15
CA GLU A 44 -1.77 2.73 7.54
C GLU A 44 -1.93 1.51 8.43
N THR A 45 -1.03 1.36 9.40
CA THR A 45 -1.09 0.22 10.31
C THR A 45 -1.74 0.63 11.62
N ILE A 46 -2.19 -0.36 12.37
CA ILE A 46 -2.86 -0.09 13.64
C ILE A 46 -1.87 0.33 14.71
N ASP A 47 -0.68 -0.28 14.70
CA ASP A 47 0.29 -0.06 15.77
C ASP A 47 1.47 0.81 15.35
N GLY A 48 1.46 1.33 14.13
CA GLY A 48 2.56 2.18 13.68
C GLY A 48 3.78 1.41 13.21
N GLU A 49 3.73 0.09 13.22
CA GLU A 49 4.84 -0.74 12.80
C GLU A 49 4.66 -1.13 11.36
N TYR A 50 5.66 -0.82 10.53
CA TYR A 50 5.51 -1.03 9.09
C TYR A 50 6.41 -2.12 8.54
N PHE A 51 7.36 -2.61 9.32
CA PHE A 51 8.32 -3.56 8.76
C PHE A 51 7.64 -4.80 8.20
N ASN A 52 6.86 -5.48 9.02
CA ASN A 52 6.20 -6.71 8.58
C ASN A 52 5.13 -6.45 7.54
N VAL A 53 4.42 -5.35 7.69
CA VAL A 53 3.36 -4.99 6.75
C VAL A 53 3.94 -4.73 5.38
N MET A 54 5.06 -4.00 5.32
CA MET A 54 5.64 -3.68 4.03
C MET A 54 6.30 -4.89 3.38
N TYR A 55 6.86 -5.77 4.18
CA TYR A 55 7.40 -7.01 3.65
C TYR A 55 6.27 -7.79 2.95
N ALA A 56 5.13 -7.89 3.61
CA ALA A 56 3.98 -8.57 3.03
C ALA A 56 3.45 -7.85 1.80
N ALA A 57 3.38 -6.52 1.86
CA ALA A 57 2.86 -5.74 0.75
C ALA A 57 3.73 -5.89 -0.49
N VAL A 58 5.04 -5.88 -0.31
CA VAL A 58 5.96 -6.07 -1.43
C VAL A 58 5.73 -7.45 -2.05
N ASN A 59 5.60 -8.48 -1.23
CA ASN A 59 5.38 -9.82 -1.74
C ASN A 59 4.04 -9.95 -2.44
N ILE A 60 3.00 -9.35 -1.90
CA ILE A 60 1.67 -9.40 -2.49
C ILE A 60 1.67 -8.70 -3.85
N CYS A 61 2.25 -7.50 -3.93
CA CYS A 61 2.28 -6.76 -5.17
C CYS A 61 3.12 -7.47 -6.22
N SER A 62 4.22 -8.07 -5.82
CA SER A 62 5.06 -8.79 -6.75
C SER A 62 4.35 -10.03 -7.29
N ARG A 63 3.66 -10.74 -6.41
CA ARG A 63 2.99 -11.98 -6.80
C ARG A 63 1.77 -11.72 -7.68
N ILE A 64 0.98 -10.73 -7.33
CA ILE A 64 -0.27 -10.47 -8.05
C ILE A 64 -0.05 -9.70 -9.34
N ALA A 65 0.79 -8.68 -9.28
CA ALA A 65 0.92 -7.75 -10.40
C ALA A 65 2.33 -7.64 -10.96
N GLY A 66 3.29 -8.29 -10.35
CA GLY A 66 4.67 -8.16 -10.81
C GLY A 66 5.19 -6.75 -10.66
N CYS A 67 4.70 -6.01 -9.66
CA CYS A 67 5.14 -4.64 -9.48
C CYS A 67 5.87 -4.48 -8.16
N GLU A 68 6.65 -3.42 -8.07
CA GLU A 68 7.45 -3.13 -6.89
C GLU A 68 6.94 -1.87 -6.23
N LEU A 69 7.29 -1.70 -4.97
CA LEU A 69 6.87 -0.53 -4.20
C LEU A 69 8.10 0.31 -3.87
N SER A 70 7.92 1.63 -3.94
CA SER A 70 8.95 2.58 -3.53
C SER A 70 8.33 3.56 -2.56
N PHE A 71 8.99 3.79 -1.44
CA PHE A 71 8.47 4.74 -0.46
C PHE A 71 8.49 6.15 -1.03
N MET A 72 7.39 6.87 -0.91
CA MET A 72 7.30 8.24 -1.38
C MET A 72 7.40 9.21 -0.22
N HIS A 73 6.45 9.15 0.68
CA HIS A 73 6.44 10.05 1.82
C HIS A 73 5.40 9.58 2.83
N PHE A 74 5.46 10.13 4.02
CA PHE A 74 4.45 9.85 5.03
C PHE A 74 3.19 10.63 4.71
N ASP A 75 2.09 10.10 5.19
CA ASP A 75 0.81 10.79 5.08
C ASP A 75 0.83 11.90 6.09
N LYS A 76 1.10 13.13 5.65
CA LYS A 76 1.22 14.24 6.55
C LYS A 76 0.00 15.05 6.61
N GLU A 77 -1.10 14.40 6.60
CA GLU A 77 -2.30 15.10 6.68
C GLU A 77 -2.26 16.12 7.71
N GLY A 78 -2.56 17.27 7.40
CA GLY A 78 -2.54 18.30 8.36
C GLY A 78 -1.25 19.01 8.40
N LEU A 79 -0.23 18.44 7.91
CA LEU A 79 0.99 19.09 7.97
C LEU A 79 1.13 19.81 6.78
N ALA A 80 0.68 19.46 5.95
CA ALA A 80 0.80 20.10 4.87
C ALA A 80 1.63 20.93 4.62
N SER A 81 1.86 21.01 4.98
CA SER A 81 2.44 21.78 4.82
C SER A 81 2.98 22.07 4.23
#